data_04eec63af3df5fd741847d7f7a22061d
#
_entry.id   04eec63af3df5fd741847d7f7a22061d
#
_cell.length_a   1.000
_cell.length_b   1.000
_cell.length_c   1.000
_cell.angle_alpha   90.00
_cell.angle_beta   90.00
_cell.angle_gamma   90.00
#
_symmetry.space_group_name_H-M   'P 1'
#
loop_
_entity.id
_entity.type
_entity.pdbx_description
1 polymer ?
#
loop_
_entity_poly.entity_id
_entity_poly.type
_entity_poly.pdbx_seq_one_letter_code
_entity_poly.pdbx_strand_id
1 'polypeptide(L)'
;MSALPPDSAPAPVAAAAPAATATAAMDRLLGAMVKMKASDLHLSAGCVPQVRHDGEMKPVPGAPVLPAADTERLLLSIAPPRAREDFLHRHDADFAYEIPEVGRFRGNLFVDRKGAGGVFRIIPTKILTAE
;
A
#
# COMPACT_ATOMS: atom_id res chain seq x y z
N MET A 1 14.06 -2.71 28.60
CA MET A 1 13.81 -2.88 28.29
C MET A 1 13.16 -3.04 27.68
N SER A 2 13.02 -3.10 27.67
CA SER A 2 12.58 -3.26 27.18
C SER A 2 11.88 -3.56 26.49
N ALA A 3 11.70 -3.74 26.43
CA ALA A 3 11.21 -4.04 25.90
C ALA A 3 10.50 -4.22 25.27
N LEU A 4 10.32 -4.32 25.13
CA LEU A 4 9.76 -4.55 24.54
C LEU A 4 9.19 -4.98 23.95
N PRO A 5 9.00 -5.26 23.99
CA PRO A 5 8.56 -5.78 23.48
C PRO A 5 7.96 -5.90 22.69
N PRO A 6 8.03 -6.11 22.56
CA PRO A 6 7.56 -6.23 21.82
C PRO A 6 6.83 -6.34 21.15
N ASP A 7 6.86 -6.42 21.27
CA ASP A 7 6.35 -6.59 20.82
C ASP A 7 5.61 -6.61 20.31
N SER A 8 5.58 -6.66 20.62
CA SER A 8 5.02 -6.83 20.33
C SER A 8 4.23 -6.58 19.68
N ALA A 9 4.07 -6.38 19.65
CA ALA A 9 3.36 -6.06 19.16
C ALA A 9 3.00 -5.92 18.12
N PRO A 10 2.60 -6.06 17.70
CA PRO A 10 2.26 -6.01 16.62
C PRO A 10 1.83 -5.10 16.09
N ALA A 11 2.01 -4.84 16.22
CA ALA A 11 1.79 -3.99 15.87
C ALA A 11 1.69 -3.46 14.70
N PRO A 12 1.46 -2.64 14.62
CA PRO A 12 1.20 -2.04 13.52
C PRO A 12 2.29 -1.84 12.83
N VAL A 13 2.26 -2.25 11.90
CA VAL A 13 3.18 -2.20 11.15
C VAL A 13 3.80 -1.04 10.97
N ALA A 14 3.36 -0.12 10.66
CA ALA A 14 4.13 0.92 10.30
C ALA A 14 4.36 1.95 11.24
N ALA A 15 3.80 1.97 12.26
CA ALA A 15 3.91 3.05 13.14
C ALA A 15 5.25 3.50 13.30
N ALA A 16 6.08 3.19 13.88
CA ALA A 16 7.36 3.73 14.03
C ALA A 16 8.36 2.97 13.23
N ALA A 17 7.93 2.30 12.20
CA ALA A 17 8.79 1.42 11.49
C ALA A 17 9.70 2.15 10.53
N PRO A 18 10.87 1.67 10.27
CA PRO A 18 11.73 2.24 9.25
C PRO A 18 11.15 2.01 7.86
N ALA A 19 11.63 2.73 6.90
CA ALA A 19 11.13 2.66 5.55
C ALA A 19 11.16 1.25 4.99
N ALA A 20 12.19 0.48 5.29
CA ALA A 20 12.27 -0.88 4.78
C ALA A 20 11.13 -1.74 5.29
N THR A 21 10.73 -1.56 6.55
CA THR A 21 9.62 -2.30 7.11
C THR A 21 8.29 -1.85 6.48
N ALA A 22 8.16 -0.56 6.23
CA ALA A 22 6.96 -0.06 5.58
C ALA A 22 6.86 -0.60 4.17
N THR A 23 7.97 -0.66 3.44
CA THR A 23 7.99 -1.21 2.10
C THR A 23 7.56 -2.67 2.12
N ALA A 24 8.08 -3.44 3.07
CA ALA A 24 7.69 -4.85 3.18
C ALA A 24 6.21 -4.99 3.47
N ALA A 25 5.66 -4.12 4.28
CA ALA A 25 4.24 -4.17 4.58
C ALA A 25 3.41 -3.84 3.34
N MET A 26 3.84 -2.82 2.56
CA MET A 26 3.16 -2.52 1.32
C MET A 26 3.22 -3.68 0.34
N ASP A 27 4.39 -4.31 0.24
CA ASP A 27 4.54 -5.45 -0.66
C ASP A 27 3.61 -6.59 -0.26
N ARG A 28 3.41 -6.79 1.03
CA ARG A 28 2.48 -7.81 1.49
C ARG A 28 1.05 -7.47 1.12
N LEU A 29 0.67 -6.21 1.23
CA LEU A 29 -0.69 -5.81 0.86
C LEU A 29 -0.91 -5.99 -0.64
N LEU A 30 0.06 -5.60 -1.45
CA LEU A 30 -0.05 -5.77 -2.90
C LEU A 30 -0.06 -7.26 -3.27
N GLY A 31 0.74 -8.06 -2.56
CA GLY A 31 0.74 -9.50 -2.76
C GLY A 31 -0.60 -10.13 -2.41
N ALA A 32 -1.24 -9.64 -1.34
CA ALA A 32 -2.54 -10.14 -0.95
C ALA A 32 -3.58 -9.81 -2.02
N MET A 33 -3.50 -8.62 -2.60
CA MET A 33 -4.39 -8.24 -3.68
C MET A 33 -4.27 -9.23 -4.84
N VAL A 34 -3.05 -9.60 -5.20
CA VAL A 34 -2.82 -10.53 -6.29
C VAL A 34 -3.35 -11.92 -5.94
N LYS A 35 -3.11 -12.37 -4.71
CA LYS A 35 -3.59 -13.66 -4.30
C LYS A 35 -5.10 -13.72 -4.29
N MET A 36 -5.76 -12.65 -3.93
CA MET A 36 -7.20 -12.60 -3.93
C MET A 36 -7.77 -12.39 -5.32
N LYS A 37 -6.92 -12.20 -6.30
CA LYS A 37 -7.32 -11.94 -7.69
C LYS A 37 -8.16 -10.69 -7.78
N ALA A 38 -7.83 -9.71 -6.96
CA ALA A 38 -8.53 -8.45 -6.96
C ALA A 38 -7.94 -7.53 -8.00
N SER A 39 -8.71 -6.56 -8.43
CA SER A 39 -8.25 -5.62 -9.44
C SER A 39 -7.59 -4.38 -8.84
N ASP A 40 -7.99 -4.00 -7.66
CA ASP A 40 -7.52 -2.77 -7.04
C ASP A 40 -7.26 -2.98 -5.56
N LEU A 41 -6.32 -2.23 -5.02
CA LEU A 41 -6.08 -2.15 -3.58
C LEU A 41 -6.31 -0.70 -3.17
N HIS A 42 -7.11 -0.48 -2.14
CA HIS A 42 -7.44 0.85 -1.65
C HIS A 42 -6.94 1.04 -0.24
N LEU A 43 -6.17 2.08 -0.02
CA LEU A 43 -5.72 2.46 1.32
C LEU A 43 -6.30 3.83 1.63
N SER A 44 -6.93 3.95 2.77
CA SER A 44 -7.47 5.22 3.24
C SER A 44 -7.13 5.40 4.69
N ALA A 45 -6.84 6.63 5.07
CA ALA A 45 -6.51 6.92 6.47
C ALA A 45 -7.71 6.57 7.35
N GLY A 46 -7.45 5.90 8.45
CA GLY A 46 -8.49 5.52 9.39
C GLY A 46 -9.32 4.31 9.00
N CYS A 47 -8.90 3.59 7.97
CA CYS A 47 -9.66 2.44 7.47
C CYS A 47 -8.77 1.22 7.34
N VAL A 48 -9.41 0.06 7.31
CA VAL A 48 -8.71 -1.17 7.00
C VAL A 48 -8.44 -1.18 5.50
N PRO A 49 -7.26 -1.63 5.04
CA PRO A 49 -7.02 -1.76 3.61
C PRO A 49 -8.08 -2.65 2.94
N GLN A 50 -8.50 -2.26 1.77
CA GLN A 50 -9.55 -3.00 1.07
C GLN A 50 -9.15 -3.27 -0.36
N VAL A 51 -9.71 -4.32 -0.93
CA VAL A 51 -9.47 -4.65 -2.32
C VAL A 51 -10.80 -4.70 -3.05
N ARG A 52 -10.75 -4.47 -4.36
CA ARG A 52 -11.94 -4.61 -5.18
C ARG A 52 -11.84 -5.97 -5.87
N HIS A 53 -12.82 -6.81 -5.66
CA HIS A 53 -12.85 -8.14 -6.25
C HIS A 53 -14.25 -8.38 -6.80
N ASP A 54 -14.34 -8.65 -8.08
CA ASP A 54 -15.62 -8.86 -8.75
C ASP A 54 -16.58 -7.71 -8.50
N GLY A 55 -16.07 -6.51 -8.53
CA GLY A 55 -16.91 -5.33 -8.34
C GLY A 55 -17.27 -5.00 -6.92
N GLU A 56 -16.83 -5.80 -5.96
CA GLU A 56 -17.14 -5.57 -4.56
C GLU A 56 -15.91 -5.22 -3.76
N MET A 57 -16.06 -4.31 -2.80
CA MET A 57 -14.97 -3.96 -1.92
C MET A 57 -14.94 -4.92 -0.74
N LYS A 58 -13.78 -5.48 -0.47
CA LYS A 58 -13.61 -6.43 0.63
C LYS A 58 -12.37 -6.06 1.42
N PRO A 59 -12.39 -6.23 2.74
CA PRO A 59 -11.18 -5.95 3.51
C PRO A 59 -10.11 -6.99 3.24
N VAL A 60 -8.86 -6.58 3.34
CA VAL A 60 -7.75 -7.51 3.24
C VAL A 60 -7.71 -8.30 4.54
N PRO A 61 -7.77 -9.63 4.49
CA PRO A 61 -7.82 -10.43 5.70
C PRO A 61 -6.60 -10.18 6.58
N GLY A 62 -6.84 -9.97 7.87
CA GLY A 62 -5.76 -9.77 8.82
C GLY A 62 -5.14 -8.40 8.84
N ALA A 63 -5.58 -7.50 7.98
CA ALA A 63 -4.98 -6.17 7.95
C ALA A 63 -5.63 -5.28 9.01
N PRO A 64 -4.84 -4.45 9.67
CA PRO A 64 -5.40 -3.58 10.71
C PRO A 64 -5.90 -2.27 10.13
N VAL A 65 -6.63 -1.52 10.94
CA VAL A 65 -6.98 -0.16 10.58
C VAL A 65 -5.69 0.64 10.52
N LEU A 66 -5.53 1.46 9.51
CA LEU A 66 -4.32 2.26 9.34
C LEU A 66 -4.59 3.71 9.69
N PRO A 67 -3.96 4.23 10.74
CA PRO A 67 -4.06 5.66 11.03
C PRO A 67 -3.43 6.48 9.90
N ALA A 68 -3.76 7.75 9.82
CA ALA A 68 -3.27 8.59 8.74
C ALA A 68 -1.76 8.57 8.61
N ALA A 69 -1.05 8.63 9.72
CA ALA A 69 0.41 8.64 9.67
C ALA A 69 0.95 7.34 9.09
N ASP A 70 0.32 6.22 9.42
CA ASP A 70 0.77 4.94 8.91
C ASP A 70 0.46 4.79 7.43
N THR A 71 -0.71 5.24 7.00
CA THR A 71 -1.06 5.20 5.60
C THR A 71 -0.06 6.00 4.78
N GLU A 72 0.24 7.20 5.24
CA GLU A 72 1.19 8.04 4.54
C GLU A 72 2.56 7.38 4.48
N ARG A 73 3.02 6.82 5.59
CA ARG A 73 4.33 6.17 5.62
C ARG A 73 4.40 4.99 4.67
N LEU A 74 3.35 4.18 4.64
CA LEU A 74 3.33 3.04 3.74
C LEU A 74 3.37 3.49 2.29
N LEU A 75 2.54 4.46 1.94
CA LEU A 75 2.46 4.89 0.56
C LEU A 75 3.75 5.55 0.09
N LEU A 76 4.35 6.38 0.93
CA LEU A 76 5.57 7.05 0.53
C LEU A 76 6.75 6.11 0.50
N SER A 77 6.69 4.98 1.21
CA SER A 77 7.81 4.06 1.25
C SER A 77 8.13 3.45 -0.10
N ILE A 78 7.13 3.34 -0.99
CA ILE A 78 7.36 2.76 -2.30
C ILE A 78 7.30 3.79 -3.42
N ALA A 79 7.07 5.05 -3.09
CA ALA A 79 6.98 6.08 -4.11
C ALA A 79 8.39 6.53 -4.51
N PRO A 80 8.66 6.67 -5.79
CA PRO A 80 9.96 7.19 -6.21
C PRO A 80 10.11 8.66 -5.81
N PRO A 81 11.31 9.19 -5.80
CA PRO A 81 11.53 10.55 -5.32
C PRO A 81 10.66 11.60 -5.98
N ARG A 82 10.46 11.50 -7.29
CA ARG A 82 9.63 12.46 -7.98
C ARG A 82 8.18 12.37 -7.52
N ALA A 83 7.66 11.16 -7.35
CA ALA A 83 6.28 11.00 -6.89
C ALA A 83 6.14 11.50 -5.47
N ARG A 84 7.14 11.30 -4.63
CA ARG A 84 7.09 11.81 -3.27
C ARG A 84 7.04 13.32 -3.28
N GLU A 85 7.82 13.96 -4.12
CA GLU A 85 7.79 15.39 -4.21
C GLU A 85 6.46 15.89 -4.70
N ASP A 86 5.90 15.26 -5.72
CA ASP A 86 4.61 15.66 -6.23
C ASP A 86 3.54 15.54 -5.15
N PHE A 87 3.59 14.45 -4.37
CA PHE A 87 2.62 14.27 -3.32
C PHE A 87 2.74 15.33 -2.24
N LEU A 88 3.98 15.65 -1.85
CA LEU A 88 4.18 16.63 -0.81
C LEU A 88 3.78 18.04 -1.25
N HIS A 89 3.95 18.36 -2.51
CA HIS A 89 3.63 19.70 -3.00
C HIS A 89 2.23 19.83 -3.54
N ARG A 90 1.70 18.80 -4.16
CA ARG A 90 0.40 18.89 -4.79
C ARG A 90 -0.63 18.00 -4.17
N HIS A 91 -0.25 17.17 -3.21
CA HIS A 91 -1.14 16.20 -2.56
C HIS A 91 -1.72 15.21 -3.56
N ASP A 92 -0.92 14.88 -4.56
CA ASP A 92 -1.34 14.02 -5.65
C ASP A 92 -0.11 13.48 -6.34
N ALA A 93 -0.07 12.22 -6.63
CA ALA A 93 1.07 11.62 -7.32
C ALA A 93 0.65 10.33 -7.99
N ASP A 94 1.39 9.95 -9.01
CA ASP A 94 1.09 8.81 -9.82
C ASP A 94 2.40 8.13 -10.14
N PHE A 95 2.49 6.83 -10.01
CA PHE A 95 3.73 6.13 -10.32
C PHE A 95 3.46 4.66 -10.55
N ALA A 96 4.45 3.98 -11.11
CA ALA A 96 4.37 2.53 -11.29
C ALA A 96 5.29 1.88 -10.31
N TYR A 97 4.91 0.71 -9.81
CA TYR A 97 5.69 -0.03 -8.83
C TYR A 97 5.68 -1.49 -9.21
N GLU A 98 6.85 -2.10 -9.21
CA GLU A 98 6.94 -3.49 -9.60
C GLU A 98 7.50 -4.33 -8.46
N ILE A 99 6.88 -5.49 -8.19
CA ILE A 99 7.40 -6.44 -7.24
C ILE A 99 7.79 -7.66 -8.04
N PRO A 100 9.07 -8.04 -8.07
CA PRO A 100 9.50 -9.18 -8.87
C PRO A 100 8.68 -10.42 -8.54
N GLU A 101 8.29 -11.13 -9.59
CA GLU A 101 7.54 -12.37 -9.44
C GLU A 101 6.12 -12.20 -8.88
N VAL A 102 5.71 -11.01 -8.59
CA VAL A 102 4.36 -10.77 -8.11
C VAL A 102 3.57 -10.00 -9.15
N GLY A 103 4.11 -8.88 -9.61
CA GLY A 103 3.41 -8.11 -10.62
C GLY A 103 3.83 -6.67 -10.63
N ARG A 104 3.22 -5.94 -11.55
CA ARG A 104 3.48 -4.54 -11.71
C ARG A 104 2.19 -3.79 -11.41
N PHE A 105 2.31 -2.67 -10.72
CA PHE A 105 1.17 -1.94 -10.25
C PHE A 105 1.25 -0.48 -10.63
N ARG A 106 0.10 0.12 -10.82
CA ARG A 106 0.04 1.55 -10.99
C ARG A 106 -0.58 2.14 -9.76
N GLY A 107 0.09 3.09 -9.15
CA GLY A 107 -0.37 3.69 -7.92
C GLY A 107 -0.75 5.14 -8.11
N ASN A 108 -1.81 5.56 -7.44
CA ASN A 108 -2.22 6.94 -7.41
C ASN A 108 -2.38 7.35 -5.96
N LEU A 109 -1.64 8.36 -5.53
CA LEU A 109 -1.69 8.84 -4.17
C LEU A 109 -2.47 10.14 -4.13
N PHE A 110 -3.19 10.36 -3.04
CA PHE A 110 -3.98 11.57 -2.88
C PHE A 110 -4.13 11.90 -1.40
N VAL A 111 -4.70 13.05 -1.10
CA VAL A 111 -5.01 13.42 0.26
C VAL A 111 -6.50 13.77 0.30
N ASP A 112 -7.22 13.18 1.24
CA ASP A 112 -8.61 13.55 1.43
C ASP A 112 -8.75 14.10 2.84
N ARG A 113 -9.96 14.31 3.31
CA ARG A 113 -10.15 14.93 4.60
C ARG A 113 -9.59 14.09 5.72
N LYS A 114 -9.40 12.82 5.59
CA LYS A 114 -8.87 11.98 6.64
C LYS A 114 -7.36 11.87 6.59
N GLY A 115 -6.75 12.20 5.48
CA GLY A 115 -5.30 12.10 5.33
C GLY A 115 -4.91 11.46 4.02
N ALA A 116 -3.71 10.93 3.97
CA ALA A 116 -3.19 10.33 2.75
C ALA A 116 -3.93 9.05 2.41
N GLY A 117 -4.13 8.82 1.14
CA GLY A 117 -4.72 7.59 0.66
C GLY A 117 -4.10 7.20 -0.66
N GLY A 118 -4.39 6.01 -1.12
CA GLY A 118 -3.86 5.56 -2.40
C GLY A 118 -4.68 4.41 -2.96
N VAL A 119 -4.64 4.31 -4.27
CA VAL A 119 -5.29 3.22 -4.98
C VAL A 119 -4.25 2.61 -5.89
N PHE A 120 -4.13 1.29 -5.84
CA PHE A 120 -3.19 0.57 -6.69
C PHE A 120 -3.95 -0.39 -7.57
N ARG A 121 -3.60 -0.42 -8.84
CA ARG A 121 -4.25 -1.30 -9.79
C ARG A 121 -3.19 -2.18 -10.42
N ILE A 122 -3.47 -3.46 -10.55
CA ILE A 122 -2.49 -4.34 -11.16
C ILE A 122 -2.47 -4.12 -12.66
N ILE A 123 -1.28 -4.07 -13.23
CA ILE A 123 -1.11 -3.88 -14.65
C ILE A 123 -0.89 -5.24 -15.26
N PRO A 124 -1.69 -5.63 -16.22
CA PRO A 124 -1.49 -6.93 -16.87
C PRO A 124 -0.15 -6.96 -17.54
N THR A 125 0.57 -8.03 -17.32
CA THR A 125 1.86 -8.11 -17.95
C THR A 125 1.94 -9.26 -18.87
N LYS A 126 0.92 -9.68 -19.35
CA LYS A 126 0.88 -10.74 -20.13
C LYS A 126 1.78 -10.82 -21.15
N ILE A 127 2.19 -9.97 -21.42
CA ILE A 127 3.05 -9.99 -22.36
C ILE A 127 3.77 -11.10 -22.48
N LEU A 128 4.01 -11.39 -21.99
CA LEU A 128 4.73 -12.28 -21.96
C LEU A 128 4.41 -13.32 -22.43
N THR A 129 4.11 -13.47 -22.69
CA THR A 129 3.85 -14.42 -23.05
C THR A 129 3.70 -14.81 -23.97
N ALA A 130 3.66 -14.62 -24.15
CA ALA A 130 3.71 -14.98 -24.77
C ALA A 130 3.65 -15.38 -25.38
N GLU A 131 3.58 -15.42 -25.55
CA GLU A 131 3.72 -15.80 -25.97
C GLU A 131 3.73 -16.07 -26.26
#